data_10779b79ff708dd1fa5a92d6f03bfb2b
#
_entry.id   10779b79ff708dd1fa5a92d6f03bfb2b
#
_cell.length_a   1.000
_cell.length_b   1.000
_cell.length_c   1.000
_cell.angle_alpha   90.00
_cell.angle_beta   90.00
_cell.angle_gamma   90.00
#
_symmetry.space_group_name_H-M   'P 1'
#
loop_
_entity.id
_entity.type
_entity.pdbx_description
1 polymer ?
#
loop_
_entity_poly.entity_id
_entity_poly.type
_entity_poly.pdbx_seq_one_letter_code
_entity_poly.pdbx_strand_id
1 'polypeptide(L)'
;MSEGLAHTTVLLNEAVEALAIKPGGVYVDGTFGRGGHSALILERLGDTGRLIALDKDPAAVAAGEAWRDARFCMVHRGFAQLAEVLREQGVAKVDGILLDLGVSSPQLDEAARGFSFRCDAPLDMRMDTSSGMTAAQWLATVDEGLLTEVIRDYGEERFAKQIARAVVAARAIEPIHTTRQLVELVGKTVRTREAGQNPATRTFQAIRIYLNGELEELARVLPECVTHLKTGGRLAVISFHSLEDRIVKHFMRDMAEGDKLPRGVPIRASEVPQGRLQLVGKAVRAAGAEVQANPRARSAVMRVAERGDVA
;
A
#
# COMPACT_ATOMS: atom_id res chain seq x y z
N MET A 1 16.26 -3.43 -29.20
CA MET A 1 15.65 -2.20 -28.66
C MET A 1 14.28 -2.62 -28.13
N SER A 2 14.20 -2.99 -26.86
CA SER A 2 12.92 -3.25 -26.20
C SER A 2 12.34 -1.88 -25.80
N GLU A 3 11.30 -1.45 -26.48
CA GLU A 3 10.44 -0.38 -25.98
C GLU A 3 9.95 -0.78 -24.60
N GLY A 4 10.57 -0.20 -23.56
CA GLY A 4 10.07 -0.34 -22.21
C GLY A 4 8.65 0.21 -22.20
N LEU A 5 7.68 -0.65 -21.94
CA LEU A 5 6.31 -0.25 -21.65
C LEU A 5 6.39 0.87 -20.60
N ALA A 6 6.07 2.09 -21.02
CA ALA A 6 6.07 3.25 -20.14
C ALA A 6 5.19 2.91 -18.94
N HIS A 7 5.79 2.90 -17.77
CA HIS A 7 5.09 2.58 -16.51
C HIS A 7 3.99 3.62 -16.30
N THR A 8 2.73 3.24 -16.45
CA THR A 8 1.59 4.12 -16.19
C THR A 8 1.20 3.97 -14.74
N THR A 9 1.35 5.05 -13.97
CA THR A 9 0.92 5.13 -12.57
C THR A 9 -0.61 4.99 -12.49
N VAL A 10 -1.08 4.17 -11.56
CA VAL A 10 -2.52 3.88 -11.41
C VAL A 10 -3.25 5.08 -10.82
N LEU A 11 -4.42 5.44 -11.38
CA LEU A 11 -5.25 6.57 -10.93
C LEU A 11 -4.46 7.88 -10.77
N LEU A 12 -3.49 8.12 -11.66
CA LEU A 12 -2.54 9.22 -11.54
C LEU A 12 -3.22 10.60 -11.42
N ASN A 13 -4.09 10.92 -12.36
CA ASN A 13 -4.78 12.22 -12.38
C ASN A 13 -5.80 12.31 -11.24
N GLU A 14 -6.57 11.27 -11.04
CA GLU A 14 -7.61 11.19 -10.02
C GLU A 14 -7.03 11.39 -8.61
N ALA A 15 -5.87 10.80 -8.32
CA ALA A 15 -5.21 10.92 -7.02
C ALA A 15 -4.69 12.33 -6.77
N VAL A 16 -4.04 12.94 -7.76
CA VAL A 16 -3.49 14.29 -7.62
C VAL A 16 -4.59 15.36 -7.61
N GLU A 17 -5.67 15.18 -8.39
CA GLU A 17 -6.86 16.04 -8.32
C GLU A 17 -7.55 15.93 -6.95
N ALA A 18 -7.65 14.73 -6.40
CA ALA A 18 -8.24 14.50 -5.10
C ALA A 18 -7.50 15.23 -3.97
N LEU A 19 -6.18 15.40 -4.08
CA LEU A 19 -5.38 16.15 -3.11
C LEU A 19 -5.67 17.65 -3.10
N ALA A 20 -6.34 18.22 -4.13
CA ALA A 20 -6.64 19.65 -4.26
C ALA A 20 -5.40 20.52 -4.02
N ILE A 21 -4.37 20.30 -4.82
CA ILE A 21 -3.04 20.91 -4.64
C ILE A 21 -3.11 22.44 -4.58
N LYS A 22 -2.58 22.99 -3.48
CA LYS A 22 -2.37 24.44 -3.29
C LYS A 22 -0.93 24.78 -3.69
N PRO A 23 -0.68 25.85 -4.46
CA PRO A 23 0.67 26.16 -4.96
C PRO A 23 1.75 26.26 -3.87
N GLY A 24 1.45 26.85 -2.72
CA GLY A 24 2.37 26.98 -1.57
C GLY A 24 2.21 25.89 -0.51
N GLY A 25 1.49 24.81 -0.82
CA GLY A 25 1.19 23.74 0.13
C GLY A 25 2.35 22.79 0.38
N VAL A 26 2.25 22.03 1.46
CA VAL A 26 3.18 20.94 1.80
C VAL A 26 2.45 19.62 1.65
N TYR A 27 3.02 18.72 0.86
CA TYR A 27 2.42 17.41 0.57
C TYR A 27 3.37 16.27 0.92
N VAL A 28 2.78 15.12 1.19
CA VAL A 28 3.51 13.86 1.41
C VAL A 28 3.03 12.83 0.40
N ASP A 29 3.98 12.21 -0.29
CA ASP A 29 3.81 10.95 -1.00
C ASP A 29 4.46 9.85 -0.17
N GLY A 30 3.65 9.05 0.54
CA GLY A 30 4.15 8.01 1.44
C GLY A 30 4.63 6.75 0.74
N THR A 31 4.51 6.68 -0.58
CA THR A 31 4.73 5.49 -1.42
C THR A 31 5.31 5.91 -2.77
N PHE A 32 6.51 6.47 -2.76
CA PHE A 32 7.11 7.12 -3.93
C PHE A 32 7.21 6.20 -5.16
N GLY A 33 7.64 4.94 -4.98
CA GLY A 33 7.81 3.98 -6.06
C GLY A 33 8.75 4.46 -7.16
N ARG A 34 8.19 4.91 -8.28
CA ARG A 34 8.93 5.53 -9.40
C ARG A 34 8.60 7.02 -9.58
N GLY A 35 7.86 7.59 -8.65
CA GLY A 35 7.61 9.03 -8.59
C GLY A 35 6.55 9.55 -9.55
N GLY A 36 5.70 8.69 -10.10
CA GLY A 36 4.67 9.15 -11.03
C GLY A 36 3.70 10.16 -10.41
N HIS A 37 3.14 9.84 -9.25
CA HIS A 37 2.31 10.79 -8.50
C HIS A 37 3.12 12.00 -8.03
N SER A 38 4.31 11.78 -7.49
CA SER A 38 5.22 12.83 -7.04
C SER A 38 5.55 13.85 -8.14
N ALA A 39 5.81 13.39 -9.37
CA ALA A 39 6.07 14.26 -10.52
C ALA A 39 4.87 15.17 -10.80
N LEU A 40 3.66 14.60 -10.88
CA LEU A 40 2.46 15.39 -11.15
C LEU A 40 2.10 16.34 -9.98
N ILE A 41 2.39 15.96 -8.73
CA ILE A 41 2.24 16.85 -7.58
C ILE A 41 3.19 18.05 -7.73
N LEU A 42 4.47 17.83 -8.07
CA LEU A 42 5.45 18.91 -8.28
C LEU A 42 5.08 19.84 -9.43
N GLU A 43 4.49 19.34 -10.51
CA GLU A 43 3.98 20.16 -11.62
C GLU A 43 2.85 21.11 -11.16
N ARG A 44 2.05 20.71 -10.17
CA ARG A 44 0.95 21.50 -9.62
C ARG A 44 1.39 22.46 -8.49
N LEU A 45 2.55 22.21 -7.89
CA LEU A 45 3.12 23.07 -6.85
C LEU A 45 3.78 24.32 -7.45
N GLY A 46 3.61 25.46 -6.77
CA GLY A 46 4.38 26.68 -7.04
C GLY A 46 5.76 26.64 -6.37
N ASP A 47 6.53 27.71 -6.55
CA ASP A 47 7.93 27.78 -6.09
C ASP A 47 8.11 27.65 -4.58
N THR A 48 7.08 28.00 -3.79
CA THR A 48 7.08 27.91 -2.31
C THR A 48 6.48 26.61 -1.79
N GLY A 49 5.95 25.75 -2.67
CA GLY A 49 5.40 24.46 -2.30
C GLY A 49 6.49 23.47 -1.91
N ARG A 50 6.13 22.41 -1.20
CA ARG A 50 7.06 21.37 -0.79
C ARG A 50 6.43 19.98 -0.91
N LEU A 51 7.21 19.01 -1.42
CA LEU A 51 6.85 17.61 -1.46
C LEU A 51 7.88 16.77 -0.70
N ILE A 52 7.39 15.99 0.27
CA ILE A 52 8.19 15.01 1.01
C ILE A 52 7.74 13.64 0.52
N ALA A 53 8.64 12.88 -0.07
CA ALA A 53 8.37 11.53 -0.55
C ALA A 53 9.06 10.50 0.34
N LEU A 54 8.35 9.42 0.64
CA LEU A 54 8.86 8.30 1.43
C LEU A 54 8.80 7.02 0.60
N ASP A 55 9.79 6.18 0.77
CA ASP A 55 9.72 4.78 0.37
C ASP A 55 10.65 3.93 1.24
N LYS A 56 10.25 2.68 1.48
CA LYS A 56 11.10 1.69 2.17
C LYS A 56 12.00 0.92 1.22
N ASP A 57 11.72 0.94 -0.10
CA ASP A 57 12.51 0.25 -1.11
C ASP A 57 13.75 1.07 -1.48
N PRO A 58 14.99 0.55 -1.22
CA PRO A 58 16.21 1.26 -1.60
C PRO A 58 16.29 1.64 -3.08
N ALA A 59 15.69 0.85 -3.98
CA ALA A 59 15.67 1.14 -5.41
C ALA A 59 14.73 2.33 -5.75
N ALA A 60 13.62 2.49 -5.02
CA ALA A 60 12.75 3.65 -5.13
C ALA A 60 13.45 4.90 -4.59
N VAL A 61 14.10 4.77 -3.43
CA VAL A 61 14.88 5.87 -2.82
C VAL A 61 15.95 6.38 -3.75
N ALA A 62 16.78 5.49 -4.33
CA ALA A 62 17.82 5.87 -5.27
C ALA A 62 17.27 6.59 -6.51
N ALA A 63 16.08 6.19 -7.00
CA ALA A 63 15.40 6.88 -8.09
C ALA A 63 14.96 8.30 -7.69
N GLY A 64 14.44 8.48 -6.47
CA GLY A 64 14.02 9.78 -5.94
C GLY A 64 15.21 10.72 -5.65
N GLU A 65 16.31 10.20 -5.10
CA GLU A 65 17.52 10.97 -4.83
C GLU A 65 18.19 11.53 -6.10
N ALA A 66 17.88 10.96 -7.26
CA ALA A 66 18.35 11.48 -8.55
C ALA A 66 17.61 12.77 -8.99
N TRP A 67 16.48 13.10 -8.39
CA TRP A 67 15.71 14.30 -8.74
C TRP A 67 16.41 15.58 -8.27
N ARG A 68 16.29 16.64 -9.07
CA ARG A 68 16.97 17.94 -8.84
C ARG A 68 15.95 19.08 -8.74
N ASP A 69 14.95 18.90 -7.86
CA ASP A 69 13.95 19.93 -7.59
C ASP A 69 14.10 20.37 -6.12
N ALA A 70 14.30 21.65 -5.86
CA ALA A 70 14.50 22.20 -4.50
C ALA A 70 13.25 22.04 -3.60
N ARG A 71 12.09 21.82 -4.20
CA ARG A 71 10.81 21.60 -3.48
C ARG A 71 10.63 20.14 -3.06
N PHE A 72 11.45 19.23 -3.57
CA PHE A 72 11.35 17.78 -3.37
C PHE A 72 12.36 17.28 -2.34
N CYS A 73 11.91 16.42 -1.46
CA CYS A 73 12.75 15.72 -0.48
C CYS A 73 12.40 14.24 -0.47
N MET A 74 13.38 13.38 -0.80
CA MET A 74 13.25 11.93 -0.69
C MET A 74 13.75 11.45 0.66
N VAL A 75 13.01 10.55 1.32
CA VAL A 75 13.35 9.98 2.64
C VAL A 75 13.23 8.45 2.58
N HIS A 76 14.32 7.76 2.94
CA HIS A 76 14.32 6.29 3.06
C HIS A 76 13.65 5.87 4.37
N ARG A 77 12.34 5.78 4.38
CA ARG A 77 11.50 5.34 5.51
C ARG A 77 10.20 4.73 4.98
N GLY A 78 9.65 3.77 5.72
CA GLY A 78 8.28 3.33 5.48
C GLY A 78 7.26 4.39 5.92
N PHE A 79 6.11 4.43 5.28
CA PHE A 79 5.06 5.42 5.59
C PHE A 79 4.56 5.33 7.05
N ALA A 80 4.71 4.20 7.72
CA ALA A 80 4.38 4.07 9.15
C ALA A 80 5.20 5.01 10.06
N GLN A 81 6.31 5.55 9.55
CA GLN A 81 7.19 6.49 10.26
C GLN A 81 6.88 7.96 9.90
N LEU A 82 5.70 8.24 9.34
CA LEU A 82 5.29 9.58 8.89
C LEU A 82 5.53 10.67 9.94
N ALA A 83 5.12 10.44 11.19
CA ALA A 83 5.27 11.41 12.28
C ALA A 83 6.74 11.76 12.57
N GLU A 84 7.60 10.74 12.55
CA GLU A 84 9.05 10.91 12.75
C GLU A 84 9.66 11.72 11.61
N VAL A 85 9.32 11.38 10.37
CA VAL A 85 9.80 12.08 9.17
C VAL A 85 9.37 13.54 9.18
N LEU A 86 8.11 13.83 9.45
CA LEU A 86 7.61 15.21 9.50
C LEU A 86 8.33 16.03 10.58
N ARG A 87 8.58 15.44 11.75
CA ARG A 87 9.35 16.09 12.82
C ARG A 87 10.79 16.39 12.39
N GLU A 88 11.47 15.42 11.77
CA GLU A 88 12.85 15.58 11.26
C GLU A 88 12.92 16.65 10.17
N GLN A 89 11.86 16.77 9.36
CA GLN A 89 11.74 17.77 8.31
C GLN A 89 11.26 19.16 8.79
N GLY A 90 11.00 19.32 10.10
CA GLY A 90 10.51 20.58 10.69
C GLY A 90 9.09 20.94 10.25
N VAL A 91 8.26 19.95 9.88
CA VAL A 91 6.90 20.14 9.38
C VAL A 91 5.90 19.62 10.41
N ALA A 92 5.10 20.49 10.99
CA ALA A 92 4.08 20.11 11.96
C ALA A 92 2.80 19.55 11.28
N LYS A 93 2.39 20.19 10.17
CA LYS A 93 1.14 19.88 9.45
C LYS A 93 1.33 20.01 7.94
N VAL A 94 0.61 19.18 7.19
CA VAL A 94 0.66 19.11 5.72
C VAL A 94 -0.71 19.39 5.10
N ASP A 95 -0.73 19.83 3.84
CA ASP A 95 -1.95 20.12 3.09
C ASP A 95 -2.54 18.86 2.43
N GLY A 96 -1.74 17.82 2.23
CA GLY A 96 -2.23 16.54 1.71
C GLY A 96 -1.24 15.41 1.87
N ILE A 97 -1.78 14.19 1.93
CA ILE A 97 -1.04 12.93 2.04
C ILE A 97 -1.61 11.97 1.02
N LEU A 98 -0.73 11.36 0.23
CA LEU A 98 -1.04 10.28 -0.70
C LEU A 98 -0.38 8.99 -0.22
N LEU A 99 -1.16 7.90 -0.24
CA LEU A 99 -0.68 6.54 -0.06
C LEU A 99 -1.16 5.69 -1.24
N ASP A 100 -0.24 5.23 -2.08
CA ASP A 100 -0.48 4.28 -3.18
C ASP A 100 0.04 2.91 -2.74
N LEU A 101 -0.85 2.10 -2.16
CA LEU A 101 -0.48 0.89 -1.43
C LEU A 101 -0.04 -0.25 -2.36
N GLY A 102 0.57 -1.27 -1.77
CA GLY A 102 0.97 -2.50 -2.45
C GLY A 102 2.37 -2.44 -3.06
N VAL A 103 2.56 -3.19 -4.15
CA VAL A 103 3.87 -3.37 -4.80
C VAL A 103 4.04 -2.46 -6.00
N SER A 104 5.22 -1.88 -6.14
CA SER A 104 5.59 -1.11 -7.33
C SER A 104 5.80 -2.02 -8.54
N SER A 105 5.69 -1.44 -9.75
CA SER A 105 5.91 -2.22 -10.96
C SER A 105 7.31 -2.81 -11.06
N PRO A 106 8.40 -2.11 -10.72
CA PRO A 106 9.72 -2.73 -10.71
C PRO A 106 9.82 -3.95 -9.78
N GLN A 107 9.18 -3.89 -8.60
CA GLN A 107 9.17 -5.05 -7.70
C GLN A 107 8.54 -6.29 -8.35
N LEU A 108 7.52 -6.11 -9.21
CA LEU A 108 6.87 -7.20 -9.94
C LEU A 108 7.62 -7.60 -11.21
N ASP A 109 8.29 -6.66 -11.88
CA ASP A 109 8.93 -6.87 -13.18
C ASP A 109 10.39 -7.37 -13.03
N GLU A 110 11.05 -7.03 -11.94
CA GLU A 110 12.37 -7.54 -11.58
C GLU A 110 12.24 -8.92 -10.93
N ALA A 111 12.49 -9.98 -11.72
CA ALA A 111 12.31 -11.36 -11.27
C ALA A 111 13.04 -11.66 -9.94
N ALA A 112 14.26 -11.12 -9.78
CA ALA A 112 15.09 -11.32 -8.59
C ALA A 112 14.45 -10.84 -7.28
N ARG A 113 13.43 -9.95 -7.34
CA ARG A 113 12.68 -9.48 -6.17
C ARG A 113 11.71 -10.53 -5.61
N GLY A 114 11.38 -11.57 -6.36
CA GLY A 114 10.56 -12.69 -5.91
C GLY A 114 9.07 -12.43 -5.71
N PHE A 115 8.55 -11.25 -6.09
CA PHE A 115 7.12 -10.93 -5.98
C PHE A 115 6.26 -11.55 -7.08
N SER A 116 6.86 -11.89 -8.21
CA SER A 116 6.20 -12.44 -9.37
C SER A 116 6.60 -13.91 -9.60
N PHE A 117 5.66 -14.69 -10.08
CA PHE A 117 5.90 -16.08 -10.49
C PHE A 117 5.83 -16.29 -12.01
N ARG A 118 5.97 -15.19 -12.79
CA ARG A 118 6.07 -15.26 -14.25
C ARG A 118 7.36 -15.92 -14.72
N CYS A 119 8.43 -15.69 -13.97
CA CYS A 119 9.73 -16.28 -14.16
C CYS A 119 10.13 -17.05 -12.90
N ASP A 120 11.00 -18.06 -13.05
CA ASP A 120 11.65 -18.70 -11.91
C ASP A 120 12.73 -17.78 -11.37
N ALA A 121 12.67 -17.48 -10.07
CA ALA A 121 13.55 -16.52 -9.44
C ALA A 121 13.70 -16.80 -7.94
N PRO A 122 14.70 -16.23 -7.26
CA PRO A 122 14.81 -16.31 -5.81
C PRO A 122 13.54 -15.84 -5.11
N LEU A 123 13.12 -16.55 -4.07
CA LEU A 123 11.92 -16.24 -3.31
C LEU A 123 12.26 -15.25 -2.19
N ASP A 124 12.42 -13.97 -2.57
CA ASP A 124 12.78 -12.88 -1.63
C ASP A 124 11.53 -12.21 -1.02
N MET A 125 10.74 -11.49 -1.78
CA MET A 125 9.52 -10.76 -1.42
C MET A 125 9.70 -9.60 -0.42
N ARG A 126 10.90 -9.17 -0.09
CA ARG A 126 11.11 -7.97 0.74
C ARG A 126 10.95 -6.71 -0.09
N MET A 127 10.19 -5.74 0.40
CA MET A 127 10.16 -4.38 -0.16
C MET A 127 11.46 -3.65 0.19
N ASP A 128 11.84 -3.65 1.48
CA ASP A 128 13.17 -3.21 1.92
C ASP A 128 14.17 -4.37 1.85
N THR A 129 15.02 -4.38 0.83
CA THR A 129 16.03 -5.42 0.64
C THR A 129 17.22 -5.29 1.58
N SER A 130 17.33 -4.18 2.30
CA SER A 130 18.43 -3.93 3.25
C SER A 130 18.21 -4.60 4.61
N SER A 131 16.97 -5.05 4.91
CA SER A 131 16.61 -5.60 6.21
C SER A 131 15.61 -6.77 6.10
N GLY A 132 15.43 -7.48 7.21
CA GLY A 132 14.44 -8.54 7.34
C GLY A 132 14.82 -9.86 6.66
N MET A 133 13.96 -10.87 6.83
CA MET A 133 14.12 -12.20 6.24
C MET A 133 13.47 -12.25 4.85
N THR A 134 14.08 -12.98 3.92
CA THR A 134 13.45 -13.33 2.65
C THR A 134 12.29 -14.33 2.86
N ALA A 135 11.38 -14.42 1.90
CA ALA A 135 10.30 -15.41 1.95
C ALA A 135 10.84 -16.84 2.03
N ALA A 136 11.94 -17.15 1.33
CA ALA A 136 12.60 -18.45 1.43
C ALA A 136 13.09 -18.75 2.85
N GLN A 137 13.76 -17.79 3.50
CA GLN A 137 14.24 -17.92 4.88
C GLN A 137 13.09 -18.10 5.86
N TRP A 138 12.02 -17.32 5.70
CA TRP A 138 10.84 -17.42 6.54
C TRP A 138 10.14 -18.76 6.38
N LEU A 139 9.90 -19.22 5.15
CA LEU A 139 9.29 -20.52 4.88
C LEU A 139 10.13 -21.70 5.40
N ALA A 140 11.45 -21.53 5.47
CA ALA A 140 12.34 -22.57 6.03
C ALA A 140 12.11 -22.80 7.53
N THR A 141 11.63 -21.79 8.28
CA THR A 141 11.57 -21.83 9.75
C THR A 141 10.18 -21.67 10.35
N VAL A 142 9.23 -21.05 9.64
CA VAL A 142 7.89 -20.78 10.16
C VAL A 142 7.16 -22.06 10.59
N ASP A 143 6.43 -22.05 11.71
CA ASP A 143 5.60 -23.18 12.12
C ASP A 143 4.32 -23.32 11.24
N GLU A 144 3.75 -24.55 11.20
CA GLU A 144 2.56 -24.86 10.38
C GLU A 144 1.36 -24.00 10.80
N GLY A 145 1.22 -23.70 12.10
CA GLY A 145 0.11 -22.93 12.65
C GLY A 145 0.15 -21.50 12.14
N LEU A 146 1.27 -20.79 12.37
CA LEU A 146 1.45 -19.41 11.88
C LEU A 146 1.36 -19.31 10.36
N LEU A 147 1.95 -20.24 9.63
CA LEU A 147 1.84 -20.26 8.17
C LEU A 147 0.39 -20.44 7.72
N THR A 148 -0.39 -21.28 8.41
CA THR A 148 -1.82 -21.45 8.13
C THR A 148 -2.59 -20.15 8.37
N GLU A 149 -2.34 -19.47 9.49
CA GLU A 149 -2.97 -18.19 9.83
C GLU A 149 -2.65 -17.12 8.78
N VAL A 150 -1.38 -16.96 8.44
CA VAL A 150 -0.94 -15.98 7.43
C VAL A 150 -1.63 -16.24 6.09
N ILE A 151 -1.63 -17.48 5.58
CA ILE A 151 -2.24 -17.80 4.28
C ILE A 151 -3.77 -17.61 4.33
N ARG A 152 -4.42 -17.96 5.46
CA ARG A 152 -5.86 -17.79 5.64
C ARG A 152 -6.25 -16.30 5.71
N ASP A 153 -5.59 -15.54 6.57
CA ASP A 153 -6.04 -14.21 6.96
C ASP A 153 -5.58 -13.13 5.96
N TYR A 154 -4.37 -13.24 5.40
CA TYR A 154 -3.83 -12.29 4.42
C TYR A 154 -4.02 -12.72 2.97
N GLY A 155 -4.22 -14.02 2.73
CA GLY A 155 -4.53 -14.53 1.40
C GLY A 155 -6.03 -14.73 1.15
N GLU A 156 -6.85 -14.71 2.20
CA GLU A 156 -8.27 -15.14 2.15
C GLU A 156 -8.40 -16.52 1.46
N GLU A 157 -7.40 -17.43 1.74
CA GLU A 157 -7.25 -18.71 1.07
C GLU A 157 -7.88 -19.84 1.89
N ARG A 158 -8.89 -20.48 1.35
CA ARG A 158 -9.62 -21.58 2.02
C ARG A 158 -8.81 -22.88 2.18
N PHE A 159 -7.78 -23.07 1.36
CA PHE A 159 -6.88 -24.22 1.45
C PHE A 159 -5.63 -23.95 2.28
N ALA A 160 -5.63 -22.90 3.10
CA ALA A 160 -4.48 -22.44 3.88
C ALA A 160 -3.81 -23.55 4.69
N LYS A 161 -4.58 -24.36 5.42
CA LYS A 161 -4.04 -25.48 6.21
C LYS A 161 -3.36 -26.54 5.35
N GLN A 162 -3.95 -26.88 4.19
CA GLN A 162 -3.38 -27.87 3.28
C GLN A 162 -2.08 -27.35 2.65
N ILE A 163 -2.05 -26.07 2.29
CA ILE A 163 -0.85 -25.41 1.74
C ILE A 163 0.25 -25.36 2.80
N ALA A 164 -0.05 -24.91 4.02
CA ALA A 164 0.93 -24.84 5.11
C ALA A 164 1.54 -26.22 5.39
N ARG A 165 0.70 -27.25 5.52
CA ARG A 165 1.16 -28.63 5.70
C ARG A 165 2.05 -29.11 4.55
N ALA A 166 1.69 -28.80 3.31
CA ALA A 166 2.47 -29.16 2.13
C ALA A 166 3.84 -28.45 2.13
N VAL A 167 3.89 -27.17 2.51
CA VAL A 167 5.15 -26.41 2.66
C VAL A 167 6.05 -27.03 3.72
N VAL A 168 5.51 -27.32 4.90
CA VAL A 168 6.28 -27.92 6.01
C VAL A 168 6.81 -29.31 5.63
N ALA A 169 6.01 -30.12 4.95
CA ALA A 169 6.44 -31.44 4.46
C ALA A 169 7.51 -31.33 3.36
N ALA A 170 7.35 -30.40 2.43
CA ALA A 170 8.29 -30.21 1.32
C ALA A 170 9.66 -29.75 1.81
N ARG A 171 9.71 -28.73 2.70
CA ARG A 171 10.97 -28.18 3.20
C ARG A 171 11.80 -29.18 4.03
N ALA A 172 11.14 -30.20 4.59
CA ALA A 172 11.83 -31.27 5.33
C ALA A 172 12.64 -32.19 4.39
N ILE A 173 12.31 -32.20 3.10
CA ILE A 173 12.99 -32.97 2.04
C ILE A 173 13.99 -32.05 1.31
N GLU A 174 13.51 -30.92 0.84
CA GLU A 174 14.28 -29.93 0.10
C GLU A 174 13.75 -28.50 0.42
N PRO A 175 14.63 -27.54 0.78
CA PRO A 175 14.24 -26.18 1.05
C PRO A 175 13.60 -25.49 -0.18
N ILE A 176 12.63 -24.63 0.06
CA ILE A 176 11.92 -23.86 -0.98
C ILE A 176 12.66 -22.56 -1.20
N HIS A 177 13.42 -22.45 -2.28
CA HIS A 177 14.28 -21.29 -2.59
C HIS A 177 13.73 -20.41 -3.71
N THR A 178 12.85 -20.95 -4.57
CA THR A 178 12.44 -20.24 -5.78
C THR A 178 10.93 -20.06 -5.86
N THR A 179 10.53 -19.05 -6.62
CA THR A 179 9.11 -18.77 -6.89
C THR A 179 8.42 -19.94 -7.56
N ARG A 180 9.09 -20.65 -8.48
CA ARG A 180 8.55 -21.82 -9.18
C ARG A 180 8.27 -22.98 -8.22
N GLN A 181 9.20 -23.30 -7.32
CA GLN A 181 9.01 -24.35 -6.33
C GLN A 181 7.73 -24.12 -5.50
N LEU A 182 7.55 -22.87 -5.03
CA LEU A 182 6.35 -22.52 -4.26
C LEU A 182 5.06 -22.61 -5.10
N VAL A 183 5.07 -22.11 -6.34
CA VAL A 183 3.92 -22.18 -7.26
C VAL A 183 3.51 -23.61 -7.55
N GLU A 184 4.48 -24.48 -7.85
CA GLU A 184 4.21 -25.90 -8.13
C GLU A 184 3.63 -26.63 -6.92
N LEU A 185 4.17 -26.35 -5.72
CA LEU A 185 3.68 -26.90 -4.47
C LEU A 185 2.23 -26.51 -4.20
N VAL A 186 1.93 -25.22 -4.30
CA VAL A 186 0.56 -24.69 -4.11
C VAL A 186 -0.37 -25.25 -5.20
N GLY A 187 0.08 -25.25 -6.45
CA GLY A 187 -0.71 -25.76 -7.58
C GLY A 187 -1.08 -27.24 -7.48
N LYS A 188 -0.23 -28.07 -6.84
CA LYS A 188 -0.53 -29.49 -6.53
C LYS A 188 -1.53 -29.63 -5.37
N THR A 189 -1.56 -28.64 -4.46
CA THR A 189 -2.36 -28.69 -3.23
C THR A 189 -3.77 -28.13 -3.45
N VAL A 190 -3.90 -27.05 -4.21
CA VAL A 190 -5.18 -26.37 -4.47
C VAL A 190 -5.93 -27.07 -5.61
N ARG A 191 -7.01 -27.75 -5.27
CA ARG A 191 -7.78 -28.56 -6.24
C ARG A 191 -8.74 -27.74 -7.11
N THR A 192 -9.20 -26.61 -6.64
CA THR A 192 -10.15 -25.73 -7.35
C THR A 192 -9.42 -24.53 -7.93
N ARG A 193 -9.59 -24.31 -9.25
CA ARG A 193 -9.02 -23.16 -9.95
C ARG A 193 -10.12 -22.17 -10.29
N GLU A 194 -9.91 -20.91 -9.89
CA GLU A 194 -10.71 -19.81 -10.42
C GLU A 194 -10.24 -19.52 -11.86
N ALA A 195 -11.20 -19.36 -12.78
CA ALA A 195 -10.85 -19.10 -14.18
C ALA A 195 -10.00 -17.84 -14.31
N GLY A 196 -8.86 -17.93 -14.98
CA GLY A 196 -7.96 -16.82 -15.22
C GLY A 196 -7.05 -16.39 -14.06
N GLN A 197 -7.05 -17.12 -12.92
CA GLN A 197 -6.20 -16.84 -11.78
C GLN A 197 -5.26 -17.99 -11.44
N ASN A 198 -3.98 -17.70 -11.16
CA ASN A 198 -3.04 -18.70 -10.69
C ASN A 198 -3.38 -19.10 -9.24
N PRO A 199 -3.45 -20.40 -8.90
CA PRO A 199 -3.75 -20.85 -7.53
C PRO A 199 -2.80 -20.28 -6.47
N ALA A 200 -1.55 -19.98 -6.83
CA ALA A 200 -0.57 -19.44 -5.91
C ALA A 200 -0.73 -17.95 -5.59
N THR A 201 -1.56 -17.21 -6.34
CA THR A 201 -1.70 -15.75 -6.19
C THR A 201 -2.00 -15.34 -4.75
N ARG A 202 -2.97 -16.00 -4.10
CA ARG A 202 -3.37 -15.72 -2.73
C ARG A 202 -2.27 -16.05 -1.72
N THR A 203 -1.55 -17.14 -1.93
CA THR A 203 -0.40 -17.52 -1.08
C THR A 203 0.74 -16.52 -1.20
N PHE A 204 1.08 -16.08 -2.42
CA PHE A 204 2.10 -15.04 -2.64
C PHE A 204 1.70 -13.71 -2.00
N GLN A 205 0.45 -13.28 -2.16
CA GLN A 205 -0.09 -12.10 -1.51
C GLN A 205 0.03 -12.21 0.02
N ALA A 206 -0.35 -13.33 0.61
CA ALA A 206 -0.32 -13.54 2.05
C ALA A 206 1.09 -13.42 2.62
N ILE A 207 2.05 -14.11 2.01
CA ILE A 207 3.46 -14.09 2.42
C ILE A 207 4.03 -12.67 2.29
N ARG A 208 3.75 -11.99 1.16
CA ARG A 208 4.17 -10.61 0.92
C ARG A 208 3.67 -9.66 2.01
N ILE A 209 2.36 -9.67 2.27
CA ILE A 209 1.73 -8.80 3.28
C ILE A 209 2.36 -9.04 4.65
N TYR A 210 2.53 -10.29 5.04
CA TYR A 210 3.11 -10.65 6.33
C TYR A 210 4.57 -10.19 6.47
N LEU A 211 5.42 -10.52 5.49
CA LEU A 211 6.85 -10.20 5.54
C LEU A 211 7.13 -8.69 5.56
N ASN A 212 6.30 -7.92 4.89
CA ASN A 212 6.47 -6.48 4.80
C ASN A 212 5.65 -5.69 5.82
N GLY A 213 4.84 -6.36 6.65
CA GLY A 213 3.99 -5.72 7.67
C GLY A 213 2.99 -4.73 7.09
N GLU A 214 2.48 -4.99 5.86
CA GLU A 214 1.75 -4.00 5.06
C GLU A 214 0.48 -3.49 5.76
N LEU A 215 -0.32 -4.40 6.33
CA LEU A 215 -1.58 -4.02 6.98
C LEU A 215 -1.38 -3.38 8.36
N GLU A 216 -0.37 -3.81 9.09
CA GLU A 216 0.02 -3.24 10.38
C GLU A 216 0.56 -1.81 10.21
N GLU A 217 1.40 -1.61 9.19
CA GLU A 217 1.89 -0.27 8.83
C GLU A 217 0.75 0.66 8.42
N LEU A 218 -0.18 0.15 7.59
CA LEU A 218 -1.36 0.90 7.18
C LEU A 218 -2.22 1.31 8.38
N ALA A 219 -2.54 0.36 9.25
CA ALA A 219 -3.33 0.64 10.46
C ALA A 219 -2.66 1.68 11.38
N ARG A 220 -1.33 1.68 11.45
CA ARG A 220 -0.54 2.62 12.25
C ARG A 220 -0.49 4.02 11.64
N VAL A 221 -0.33 4.14 10.33
CA VAL A 221 -0.16 5.47 9.68
C VAL A 221 -1.47 6.24 9.57
N LEU A 222 -2.62 5.58 9.43
CA LEU A 222 -3.89 6.27 9.21
C LEU A 222 -4.24 7.29 10.31
N PRO A 223 -4.12 7.00 11.62
CA PRO A 223 -4.29 7.99 12.69
C PRO A 223 -3.27 9.14 12.61
N GLU A 224 -2.02 8.83 12.25
CA GLU A 224 -0.96 9.83 12.09
C GLU A 224 -1.26 10.77 10.91
N CYS A 225 -1.83 10.25 9.82
CA CYS A 225 -2.28 11.09 8.71
C CYS A 225 -3.31 12.13 9.19
N VAL A 226 -4.31 11.72 9.94
CA VAL A 226 -5.33 12.65 10.48
C VAL A 226 -4.70 13.66 11.44
N THR A 227 -3.76 13.21 12.27
CA THR A 227 -3.05 14.07 13.22
C THR A 227 -2.23 15.14 12.51
N HIS A 228 -1.57 14.82 11.42
CA HIS A 228 -0.65 15.71 10.72
C HIS A 228 -1.27 16.48 9.54
N LEU A 229 -2.52 16.23 9.17
CA LEU A 229 -3.23 17.06 8.20
C LEU A 229 -3.66 18.40 8.82
N LYS A 230 -3.54 19.48 8.04
CA LYS A 230 -4.20 20.77 8.31
C LYS A 230 -5.71 20.62 8.14
N THR A 231 -6.49 21.49 8.77
CA THR A 231 -7.91 21.66 8.43
C THR A 231 -8.07 21.93 6.93
N GLY A 232 -8.96 21.20 6.26
CA GLY A 232 -9.11 21.23 4.80
C GLY A 232 -7.99 20.53 4.03
N GLY A 233 -7.06 19.87 4.72
CA GLY A 233 -6.05 19.00 4.11
C GLY A 233 -6.63 17.61 3.77
N ARG A 234 -6.12 16.95 2.72
CA ARG A 234 -6.70 15.73 2.19
C ARG A 234 -5.79 14.51 2.31
N LEU A 235 -6.42 13.40 2.67
CA LEU A 235 -5.83 12.06 2.63
C LEU A 235 -6.41 11.30 1.44
N ALA A 236 -5.57 10.93 0.48
CA ALA A 236 -5.93 10.04 -0.62
C ALA A 236 -5.20 8.70 -0.44
N VAL A 237 -5.94 7.60 -0.48
CA VAL A 237 -5.38 6.24 -0.32
C VAL A 237 -5.87 5.36 -1.46
N ILE A 238 -4.95 4.76 -2.21
CA ILE A 238 -5.22 3.79 -3.26
C ILE A 238 -4.89 2.40 -2.69
N SER A 239 -5.85 1.50 -2.74
CA SER A 239 -5.75 0.11 -2.27
C SER A 239 -5.87 -0.85 -3.44
N PHE A 240 -5.16 -1.98 -3.42
CA PHE A 240 -5.16 -2.97 -4.51
C PHE A 240 -5.81 -4.30 -4.13
N HIS A 241 -6.12 -4.52 -2.86
CA HIS A 241 -6.87 -5.70 -2.41
C HIS A 241 -7.87 -5.38 -1.30
N SER A 242 -8.78 -6.34 -1.07
CA SER A 242 -9.91 -6.22 -0.14
C SER A 242 -9.52 -5.86 1.29
N LEU A 243 -8.40 -6.37 1.78
CA LEU A 243 -7.96 -6.15 3.17
C LEU A 243 -7.52 -4.71 3.38
N GLU A 244 -6.73 -4.14 2.47
CA GLU A 244 -6.35 -2.72 2.51
C GLU A 244 -7.59 -1.82 2.44
N ASP A 245 -8.43 -2.02 1.42
CA ASP A 245 -9.64 -1.21 1.23
C ASP A 245 -10.59 -1.27 2.44
N ARG A 246 -10.67 -2.43 3.09
CA ARG A 246 -11.49 -2.64 4.30
C ARG A 246 -10.96 -1.80 5.46
N ILE A 247 -9.64 -1.79 5.71
CA ILE A 247 -9.01 -0.99 6.77
C ILE A 247 -9.25 0.50 6.51
N VAL A 248 -8.92 0.99 5.31
CA VAL A 248 -9.09 2.41 4.94
C VAL A 248 -10.55 2.84 5.03
N LYS A 249 -11.47 2.04 4.48
CA LYS A 249 -12.91 2.32 4.51
C LYS A 249 -13.45 2.42 5.93
N HIS A 250 -13.11 1.48 6.80
CA HIS A 250 -13.60 1.49 8.18
C HIS A 250 -13.01 2.67 8.94
N PHE A 251 -11.70 2.87 8.83
CA PHE A 251 -11.03 3.99 9.48
C PHE A 251 -11.62 5.34 9.08
N MET A 252 -11.71 5.63 7.77
CA MET A 252 -12.25 6.91 7.28
C MET A 252 -13.70 7.13 7.70
N ARG A 253 -14.53 6.07 7.68
CA ARG A 253 -15.91 6.15 8.13
C ARG A 253 -16.00 6.44 9.64
N ASP A 254 -15.25 5.69 10.45
CA ASP A 254 -15.29 5.83 11.91
C ASP A 254 -14.79 7.23 12.33
N MET A 255 -13.77 7.76 11.63
CA MET A 255 -13.31 9.15 11.82
C MET A 255 -14.30 10.21 11.31
N ALA A 256 -15.16 9.88 10.36
CA ALA A 256 -16.18 10.79 9.86
C ALA A 256 -17.47 10.78 10.70
N GLU A 257 -17.81 9.64 11.30
CA GLU A 257 -18.99 9.52 12.17
C GLU A 257 -18.79 10.23 13.53
N GLY A 258 -17.56 10.43 13.95
CA GLY A 258 -17.24 10.96 15.30
C GLY A 258 -17.57 9.97 16.42
N ASP A 259 -17.55 10.46 17.65
CA ASP A 259 -17.83 9.63 18.83
C ASP A 259 -19.29 9.15 18.83
N LYS A 260 -19.48 7.86 19.01
CA LYS A 260 -20.81 7.26 19.07
C LYS A 260 -21.52 7.67 20.35
N LEU A 261 -22.59 8.42 20.20
CA LEU A 261 -23.46 8.83 21.31
C LEU A 261 -24.22 7.64 21.89
N PRO A 262 -24.47 7.60 23.19
CA PRO A 262 -25.34 6.60 23.83
C PRO A 262 -26.72 6.60 23.17
N ARG A 263 -27.25 5.41 22.87
CA ARG A 263 -28.58 5.28 22.29
C ARG A 263 -29.65 5.81 23.27
N GLY A 264 -30.59 6.62 22.76
CA GLY A 264 -31.76 7.10 23.51
C GLY A 264 -31.56 8.37 24.32
N VAL A 265 -30.39 9.03 24.24
CA VAL A 265 -30.19 10.35 24.87
C VAL A 265 -30.57 11.41 23.84
N PRO A 266 -31.57 12.29 24.11
CA PRO A 266 -31.90 13.41 23.23
C PRO A 266 -30.77 14.45 23.31
N ILE A 267 -30.01 14.58 22.24
CA ILE A 267 -28.89 15.53 22.12
C ILE A 267 -29.27 16.57 21.05
N ARG A 268 -28.92 17.83 21.29
CA ARG A 268 -29.14 18.89 20.30
C ARG A 268 -28.23 18.66 19.11
N ALA A 269 -28.68 18.99 17.89
CA ALA A 269 -27.89 18.84 16.67
C ALA A 269 -26.52 19.54 16.73
N SER A 270 -26.42 20.64 17.50
CA SER A 270 -25.17 21.37 17.76
C SER A 270 -24.21 20.66 18.74
N GLU A 271 -24.68 19.66 19.47
CA GLU A 271 -23.89 18.90 20.47
C GLU A 271 -23.46 17.53 19.91
N VAL A 272 -23.89 17.18 18.69
CA VAL A 272 -23.44 15.97 18.03
C VAL A 272 -21.96 16.09 17.69
N PRO A 273 -21.08 15.22 18.22
CA PRO A 273 -19.67 15.25 17.91
C PRO A 273 -19.46 15.15 16.39
N GLN A 274 -18.84 16.15 15.82
CA GLN A 274 -18.45 16.08 14.41
C GLN A 274 -17.22 15.20 14.27
N GLY A 275 -17.19 14.40 13.22
CA GLY A 275 -16.02 13.58 12.90
C GLY A 275 -14.81 14.43 12.53
N ARG A 276 -13.62 13.90 12.80
CA ARG A 276 -12.35 14.54 12.43
C ARG A 276 -12.10 14.54 10.93
N LEU A 277 -12.77 13.68 10.18
CA LEU A 277 -12.70 13.59 8.73
C LEU A 277 -14.07 13.83 8.10
N GLN A 278 -14.07 14.33 6.87
CA GLN A 278 -15.21 14.37 5.97
C GLN A 278 -14.88 13.53 4.74
N LEU A 279 -15.75 12.57 4.37
CA LEU A 279 -15.53 11.75 3.18
C LEU A 279 -15.70 12.61 1.92
N VAL A 280 -14.75 12.57 1.02
CA VAL A 280 -14.80 13.30 -0.26
C VAL A 280 -15.25 12.37 -1.36
N GLY A 281 -16.49 12.51 -1.77
CA GLY A 281 -17.07 11.69 -2.84
C GLY A 281 -17.26 10.21 -2.47
N LYS A 282 -17.36 9.39 -3.52
CA LYS A 282 -17.43 7.91 -3.41
C LYS A 282 -16.05 7.32 -3.71
N ALA A 283 -15.88 6.03 -3.41
CA ALA A 283 -14.67 5.30 -3.84
C ALA A 283 -14.53 5.37 -5.37
N VAL A 284 -13.32 5.75 -5.83
CA VAL A 284 -12.96 5.87 -7.25
C VAL A 284 -12.27 4.59 -7.70
N ARG A 285 -12.61 4.11 -8.89
CA ARG A 285 -11.97 2.97 -9.53
C ARG A 285 -11.37 3.39 -10.86
N ALA A 286 -10.36 2.68 -11.31
CA ALA A 286 -9.76 2.92 -12.61
C ALA A 286 -10.79 2.77 -13.75
N ALA A 287 -10.72 3.66 -14.71
CA ALA A 287 -11.57 3.62 -15.90
C ALA A 287 -11.25 2.40 -16.77
N GLY A 288 -12.24 1.92 -17.56
CA GLY A 288 -12.05 0.75 -18.41
C GLY A 288 -10.87 0.89 -19.39
N ALA A 289 -10.63 2.08 -19.91
CA ALA A 289 -9.49 2.36 -20.79
C ALA A 289 -8.15 2.21 -20.04
N GLU A 290 -8.07 2.68 -18.79
CA GLU A 290 -6.89 2.52 -17.95
C GLU A 290 -6.62 1.03 -17.63
N VAL A 291 -7.67 0.28 -17.29
CA VAL A 291 -7.57 -1.16 -17.01
C VAL A 291 -7.08 -1.94 -18.24
N GLN A 292 -7.51 -1.54 -19.45
CA GLN A 292 -7.03 -2.15 -20.69
C GLN A 292 -5.55 -1.86 -20.93
N ALA A 293 -5.09 -0.63 -20.68
CA ALA A 293 -3.70 -0.23 -20.82
C ALA A 293 -2.81 -0.77 -19.70
N ASN A 294 -3.33 -0.80 -18.47
CA ASN A 294 -2.64 -1.28 -17.27
C ASN A 294 -3.54 -2.26 -16.48
N PRO A 295 -3.43 -3.57 -16.71
CA PRO A 295 -4.23 -4.58 -15.99
C PRO A 295 -4.09 -4.54 -14.46
N ARG A 296 -3.02 -3.93 -13.92
CA ARG A 296 -2.80 -3.74 -12.47
C ARG A 296 -3.82 -2.78 -11.87
N ALA A 297 -4.34 -1.85 -12.65
CA ALA A 297 -5.38 -0.90 -12.22
C ALA A 297 -6.75 -1.55 -11.95
N ARG A 298 -6.98 -2.80 -12.41
CA ARG A 298 -8.28 -3.47 -12.30
C ARG A 298 -8.81 -3.56 -10.87
N SER A 299 -7.94 -3.80 -9.91
CA SER A 299 -8.32 -3.95 -8.49
C SER A 299 -8.17 -2.66 -7.68
N ALA A 300 -7.63 -1.60 -8.28
CA ALA A 300 -7.40 -0.34 -7.60
C ALA A 300 -8.72 0.31 -7.13
N VAL A 301 -8.71 0.76 -5.88
CA VAL A 301 -9.80 1.50 -5.25
C VAL A 301 -9.20 2.67 -4.49
N MET A 302 -9.51 3.90 -4.91
CA MET A 302 -9.09 5.09 -4.21
C MET A 302 -10.20 5.60 -3.29
N ARG A 303 -9.84 5.97 -2.06
CA ARG A 303 -10.69 6.69 -1.11
C ARG A 303 -10.05 7.98 -0.69
N VAL A 304 -10.86 8.99 -0.50
CA VAL A 304 -10.44 10.34 -0.16
C VAL A 304 -11.22 10.85 1.04
N ALA A 305 -10.51 11.46 1.98
CA ALA A 305 -11.12 12.18 3.09
C ALA A 305 -10.40 13.52 3.32
N GLU A 306 -11.14 14.50 3.80
CA GLU A 306 -10.66 15.84 4.13
C GLU A 306 -10.69 16.03 5.65
N ARG A 307 -9.65 16.64 6.20
CA ARG A 307 -9.57 16.97 7.63
C ARG A 307 -10.57 18.09 7.97
N GLY A 308 -11.53 17.77 8.82
CA GLY A 308 -12.48 18.74 9.39
C GLY A 308 -11.84 19.71 10.36
N ASP A 309 -12.62 20.69 10.79
CA ASP A 309 -12.19 21.76 11.73
C ASP A 309 -12.33 21.31 13.20
N VAL A 310 -12.42 20.03 13.47
CA VAL A 310 -12.53 19.50 14.83
C VAL A 310 -11.14 19.17 15.37
N ALA A 311 -10.83 19.66 16.58
CA ALA A 311 -9.56 19.47 17.27
C ALA A 311 -9.24 18.00 17.61
#